data_377a48880aa2e64bffc4b1e3c6333342
#
_entry.id   377a48880aa2e64bffc4b1e3c6333342
#
_cell.length_a   1.000
_cell.length_b   1.000
_cell.length_c   1.000
_cell.angle_alpha   90.00
_cell.angle_beta   90.00
_cell.angle_gamma   90.00
#
_symmetry.space_group_name_H-M   'P 1'
#
loop_
_entity.id
_entity.type
_entity.pdbx_description
1 polymer ?
#
loop_
_entity_poly.entity_id
_entity_poly.type
_entity_poly.pdbx_seq_one_letter_code
_entity_poly.pdbx_strand_id
1 'polypeptide(L)'
;MNKFLMAGIVAAMAAATSVATASPLVTANVPLDSRYYRYIDKLEGMGYIKDMPTGTRPYSRLDMAKWIMEAQHKAQTKPMPGYLKTYYEEMRADLAEEIAYLQGANTDYGSNIKLRAVEARLAYGDMRQDSYRYRKGINASWQPLNRNNNGYRYGDGINIIGAAEISGSLNKDLALSLTPRFSYDKDQHGDASIEEGYVKTHLGVWGIELGKQAVQWGKAPFAMSNNATPQTMLKLNLLEPHTFDNGFLKFLGKANVNVFYSRLEGNRADKAHTAGIANWQREKDHAGLLGVRVDIVPTDNLSLGLERVSMFKSLNKHWILGDNAESDDQWNDIGGIDLRYRFPGVQLYGSLYGEDQAGGFPSEHARSVGVYFPQLFGGDGSWDLRLELS
;
A
#
# COMPACT_ATOMS: atom_id res chain seq x y z
N MET A 1 -3.94 5.19 23.88
CA MET A 1 -3.60 5.52 22.48
C MET A 1 -4.82 5.39 21.57
N ASN A 2 -5.63 4.33 21.71
CA ASN A 2 -6.75 4.01 20.81
C ASN A 2 -7.86 5.09 20.72
N LYS A 3 -8.26 5.74 21.82
CA LYS A 3 -9.33 6.76 21.81
C LYS A 3 -8.94 8.05 21.07
N PHE A 4 -7.70 8.49 21.19
CA PHE A 4 -7.20 9.67 20.49
C PHE A 4 -6.99 9.42 18.99
N LEU A 5 -6.53 8.22 18.63
CA LEU A 5 -6.38 7.82 17.22
C LEU A 5 -7.74 7.78 16.53
N MET A 6 -8.74 7.16 17.15
CA MET A 6 -10.11 7.08 16.61
C MET A 6 -10.77 8.47 16.54
N ALA A 7 -10.58 9.31 17.54
CA ALA A 7 -11.08 10.68 17.49
C ALA A 7 -10.45 11.49 16.34
N GLY A 8 -9.16 11.32 16.08
CA GLY A 8 -8.46 11.91 14.94
C GLY A 8 -8.99 11.41 13.59
N ILE A 9 -9.25 10.13 13.48
CA ILE A 9 -9.82 9.50 12.27
C ILE A 9 -11.24 10.02 12.01
N VAL A 10 -12.10 10.02 13.02
CA VAL A 10 -13.49 10.53 12.91
C VAL A 10 -13.50 12.02 12.55
N ALA A 11 -12.62 12.82 13.13
CA ALA A 11 -12.49 14.23 12.80
C ALA A 11 -12.01 14.45 11.35
N ALA A 12 -11.04 13.66 10.88
CA ALA A 12 -10.57 13.71 9.49
C ALA A 12 -11.66 13.28 8.49
N MET A 13 -12.43 12.25 8.82
CA MET A 13 -13.57 11.81 7.99
C MET A 13 -14.68 12.87 7.94
N ALA A 14 -15.02 13.48 9.06
CA ALA A 14 -16.04 14.54 9.13
C ALA A 14 -15.62 15.82 8.38
N ALA A 15 -14.33 16.17 8.40
CA ALA A 15 -13.81 17.33 7.68
C ALA A 15 -13.81 17.13 6.17
N ALA A 16 -13.60 15.90 5.68
CA ALA A 16 -13.53 15.57 4.27
C ALA A 16 -14.89 15.62 3.55
N THR A 17 -16.02 15.61 4.27
CA THR A 17 -17.36 15.54 3.65
C THR A 17 -17.89 16.88 3.14
N SER A 18 -17.18 18.01 3.32
CA SER A 18 -17.73 19.36 3.14
C SER A 18 -17.44 20.04 1.78
N VAL A 19 -16.79 19.38 0.82
CA VAL A 19 -16.44 20.02 -0.46
C VAL A 19 -17.04 19.26 -1.64
N ALA A 20 -18.14 19.79 -2.19
CA ALA A 20 -18.67 19.35 -3.50
C ALA A 20 -17.86 20.05 -4.60
N THR A 21 -16.86 19.38 -5.12
CA THR A 21 -16.18 19.74 -6.38
C THR A 21 -16.65 18.86 -7.53
N ALA A 22 -16.33 19.24 -8.76
CA ALA A 22 -16.68 18.47 -9.97
C ALA A 22 -16.36 16.98 -9.78
N SER A 23 -17.17 16.10 -10.37
CA SER A 23 -16.97 14.63 -10.27
C SER A 23 -15.52 14.27 -10.57
N PRO A 24 -14.79 13.72 -9.60
CA PRO A 24 -13.38 13.39 -9.79
C PRO A 24 -13.25 12.23 -10.78
N LEU A 25 -12.17 12.21 -11.56
CA LEU A 25 -11.85 11.08 -12.41
C LEU A 25 -11.41 9.87 -11.58
N VAL A 26 -12.04 8.72 -11.83
CA VAL A 26 -11.65 7.43 -11.23
C VAL A 26 -10.79 6.64 -12.21
N THR A 27 -9.59 6.27 -11.77
CA THR A 27 -8.67 5.44 -12.56
C THR A 27 -8.23 4.21 -11.79
N ALA A 28 -7.81 3.17 -12.52
CA ALA A 28 -7.22 1.98 -11.91
C ALA A 28 -5.96 2.34 -11.09
N ASN A 29 -5.66 1.52 -10.10
CA ASN A 29 -4.42 1.66 -9.33
C ASN A 29 -3.26 1.04 -10.10
N VAL A 30 -2.06 1.54 -9.86
CA VAL A 30 -0.82 0.95 -10.38
C VAL A 30 -0.41 -0.20 -9.45
N PRO A 31 -0.19 -1.43 -9.95
CA PRO A 31 0.19 -2.59 -9.13
C PRO A 31 1.43 -2.32 -8.27
N LEU A 32 1.48 -2.91 -7.07
CA LEU A 32 2.55 -2.66 -6.09
C LEU A 32 3.94 -3.10 -6.54
N ASP A 33 4.04 -4.04 -7.45
CA ASP A 33 5.29 -4.54 -8.05
C ASP A 33 5.77 -3.69 -9.23
N SER A 34 4.98 -2.70 -9.67
CA SER A 34 5.35 -1.80 -10.76
C SER A 34 6.63 -1.02 -10.46
N ARG A 35 7.53 -0.97 -11.46
CA ARG A 35 8.75 -0.14 -11.42
C ARG A 35 8.46 1.35 -11.23
N TYR A 36 7.25 1.81 -11.49
CA TYR A 36 6.85 3.21 -11.34
C TYR A 36 6.95 3.71 -9.90
N TYR A 37 6.76 2.84 -8.90
CA TYR A 37 6.99 3.21 -7.50
C TYR A 37 8.42 3.65 -7.24
N ARG A 38 9.40 2.94 -7.84
CA ARG A 38 10.82 3.32 -7.73
C ARG A 38 11.10 4.63 -8.47
N TYR A 39 10.47 4.84 -9.62
CA TYR A 39 10.64 6.09 -10.37
C TYR A 39 10.06 7.28 -9.62
N ILE A 40 8.85 7.16 -9.08
CA ILE A 40 8.20 8.18 -8.27
C ILE A 40 9.00 8.45 -6.99
N ASP A 41 9.42 7.41 -6.25
CA ASP A 41 10.24 7.57 -5.05
C ASP A 41 11.54 8.34 -5.36
N LYS A 42 12.13 8.12 -6.52
CA LYS A 42 13.35 8.82 -6.95
C LYS A 42 13.07 10.26 -7.36
N LEU A 43 12.02 10.52 -8.14
CA LEU A 43 11.58 11.88 -8.49
C LEU A 43 11.26 12.71 -7.24
N GLU A 44 10.58 12.10 -6.28
CA GLU A 44 10.27 12.71 -4.99
C GLU A 44 11.55 12.98 -4.17
N GLY A 45 12.39 11.96 -4.00
CA GLY A 45 13.66 12.09 -3.27
C GLY A 45 14.60 13.14 -3.86
N MET A 46 14.57 13.30 -5.18
CA MET A 46 15.29 14.34 -5.90
C MET A 46 14.59 15.72 -5.87
N GLY A 47 13.38 15.82 -5.28
CA GLY A 47 12.65 17.07 -5.12
C GLY A 47 11.93 17.59 -6.36
N TYR A 48 11.61 16.71 -7.30
CA TYR A 48 10.75 17.06 -8.45
C TYR A 48 9.27 16.90 -8.13
N ILE A 49 8.93 16.11 -7.11
CA ILE A 49 7.59 15.92 -6.57
C ILE A 49 7.62 16.28 -5.09
N LYS A 50 6.64 17.03 -4.61
CA LYS A 50 6.54 17.47 -3.23
C LYS A 50 5.31 16.97 -2.50
N ASP A 51 4.17 17.01 -3.16
CA ASP A 51 2.85 16.80 -2.60
C ASP A 51 2.42 15.34 -2.60
N MET A 52 3.28 14.42 -2.15
CA MET A 52 2.96 13.01 -2.17
C MET A 52 2.70 12.47 -0.76
N PRO A 53 1.45 12.06 -0.42
CA PRO A 53 1.20 11.26 0.76
C PRO A 53 1.83 9.88 0.53
N THR A 54 2.94 9.60 1.18
CA THR A 54 3.80 8.46 0.84
C THR A 54 3.48 7.20 1.60
N GLY A 55 2.53 7.24 2.51
CA GLY A 55 2.25 6.12 3.39
C GLY A 55 1.30 5.07 2.84
N THR A 56 0.40 5.42 1.94
CA THR A 56 -0.67 4.53 1.46
C THR A 56 -0.48 4.17 -0.01
N ARG A 57 -0.23 2.90 -0.29
CA ARG A 57 -0.16 2.35 -1.64
C ARG A 57 -1.20 1.23 -1.79
N PRO A 58 -1.72 0.94 -3.00
CA PRO A 58 -1.32 1.44 -4.31
C PRO A 58 -1.82 2.86 -4.60
N TYR A 59 -1.09 3.58 -5.45
CA TYR A 59 -1.51 4.88 -6.01
C TYR A 59 -2.33 4.68 -7.28
N SER A 60 -3.28 5.56 -7.52
CA SER A 60 -4.02 5.56 -8.78
C SER A 60 -3.15 6.08 -9.95
N ARG A 61 -3.51 5.72 -11.17
CA ARG A 61 -2.87 6.25 -12.37
C ARG A 61 -3.01 7.77 -12.45
N LEU A 62 -4.17 8.30 -12.00
CA LEU A 62 -4.40 9.75 -11.94
C LEU A 62 -3.44 10.45 -10.98
N ASP A 63 -3.18 9.88 -9.80
CA ASP A 63 -2.23 10.44 -8.84
C ASP A 63 -0.82 10.48 -9.44
N MET A 64 -0.39 9.38 -10.06
CA MET A 64 0.91 9.34 -10.73
C MET A 64 1.00 10.34 -11.88
N ALA A 65 -0.09 10.55 -12.64
CA ALA A 65 -0.13 11.56 -13.69
C ALA A 65 0.02 13.00 -13.15
N LYS A 66 -0.65 13.33 -12.04
CA LYS A 66 -0.49 14.62 -11.34
C LYS A 66 0.96 14.85 -10.94
N TRP A 67 1.61 13.84 -10.36
CA TRP A 67 3.03 13.95 -9.94
C TRP A 67 3.99 14.06 -11.12
N ILE A 68 3.72 13.40 -12.23
CA ILE A 68 4.52 13.55 -13.46
C ILE A 68 4.38 14.97 -14.05
N MET A 69 3.20 15.56 -14.00
CA MET A 69 2.99 16.95 -14.42
C MET A 69 3.70 17.93 -13.46
N GLU A 70 3.67 17.69 -12.15
CA GLU A 70 4.45 18.47 -11.18
C GLU A 70 5.95 18.37 -11.46
N ALA A 71 6.45 17.16 -11.70
CA ALA A 71 7.86 16.93 -12.05
C ALA A 71 8.26 17.66 -13.35
N GLN A 72 7.39 17.69 -14.34
CA GLN A 72 7.59 18.48 -15.58
C GLN A 72 7.72 19.97 -15.29
N HIS A 73 6.83 20.52 -14.49
CA HIS A 73 6.88 21.92 -14.13
C HIS A 73 8.18 22.25 -13.38
N LYS A 74 8.57 21.39 -12.43
CA LYS A 74 9.81 21.57 -11.67
C LYS A 74 11.06 21.46 -12.53
N ALA A 75 11.03 20.61 -13.54
CA ALA A 75 12.16 20.44 -14.48
C ALA A 75 12.48 21.70 -15.30
N GLN A 76 11.56 22.64 -15.40
CA GLN A 76 11.81 23.93 -16.05
C GLN A 76 12.83 24.80 -15.29
N THR A 77 12.87 24.66 -13.96
CA THR A 77 13.78 25.43 -13.09
C THR A 77 14.93 24.60 -12.52
N LYS A 78 14.82 23.27 -12.59
CA LYS A 78 15.82 22.32 -12.09
C LYS A 78 16.07 21.25 -13.15
N PRO A 79 17.16 21.31 -13.92
CA PRO A 79 17.47 20.33 -14.95
C PRO A 79 17.42 18.90 -14.42
N MET A 80 16.79 18.02 -15.19
CA MET A 80 16.63 16.62 -14.82
C MET A 80 17.79 15.79 -15.40
N PRO A 81 18.48 14.96 -14.59
CA PRO A 81 19.49 14.02 -15.09
C PRO A 81 18.95 13.09 -16.18
N GLY A 82 19.80 12.67 -17.11
CA GLY A 82 19.36 11.89 -18.27
C GLY A 82 18.59 10.60 -17.92
N TYR A 83 19.07 9.84 -16.94
CA TYR A 83 18.40 8.62 -16.48
C TYR A 83 17.00 8.90 -15.88
N LEU A 84 16.88 10.00 -15.14
CA LEU A 84 15.62 10.39 -14.51
C LEU A 84 14.63 10.91 -15.53
N LYS A 85 15.13 11.59 -16.57
CA LYS A 85 14.35 11.99 -17.73
C LYS A 85 13.77 10.77 -18.46
N THR A 86 14.54 9.69 -18.61
CA THR A 86 14.04 8.43 -19.19
C THR A 86 12.87 7.86 -18.38
N TYR A 87 12.96 7.83 -17.06
CA TYR A 87 11.87 7.39 -16.17
C TYR A 87 10.62 8.25 -16.31
N TYR A 88 10.84 9.56 -16.33
CA TYR A 88 9.76 10.53 -16.55
C TYR A 88 9.07 10.34 -17.90
N GLU A 89 9.82 10.23 -19.01
CA GLU A 89 9.26 10.06 -20.36
C GLU A 89 8.48 8.74 -20.49
N GLU A 90 8.97 7.67 -19.90
CA GLU A 90 8.28 6.41 -19.90
C GLU A 90 6.93 6.50 -19.16
N MET A 91 6.91 7.07 -17.95
CA MET A 91 5.67 7.25 -17.20
C MET A 91 4.72 8.22 -17.92
N ARG A 92 5.24 9.29 -18.49
CA ARG A 92 4.46 10.27 -19.25
C ARG A 92 3.78 9.64 -20.46
N ALA A 93 4.45 8.73 -21.15
CA ALA A 93 3.88 8.03 -22.32
C ALA A 93 2.75 7.06 -21.91
N ASP A 94 2.94 6.30 -20.82
CA ASP A 94 1.92 5.37 -20.33
C ASP A 94 0.72 6.08 -19.68
N LEU A 95 0.93 7.24 -19.04
CA LEU A 95 -0.10 8.03 -18.36
C LEU A 95 -0.68 9.15 -19.26
N ALA A 96 -0.47 9.09 -20.58
CA ALA A 96 -0.84 10.16 -21.50
C ALA A 96 -2.35 10.48 -21.48
N GLU A 97 -3.19 9.49 -21.27
CA GLU A 97 -4.66 9.65 -21.23
C GLU A 97 -5.09 10.44 -19.97
N GLU A 98 -4.51 10.10 -18.81
CA GLU A 98 -4.76 10.80 -17.55
C GLU A 98 -4.21 12.23 -17.59
N ILE A 99 -3.04 12.44 -18.21
CA ILE A 99 -2.43 13.76 -18.39
C ILE A 99 -3.31 14.61 -19.32
N ALA A 100 -3.80 14.06 -20.43
CA ALA A 100 -4.70 14.78 -21.35
C ALA A 100 -6.00 15.21 -20.67
N TYR A 101 -6.56 14.36 -19.80
CA TYR A 101 -7.72 14.73 -18.97
C TYR A 101 -7.40 15.89 -18.03
N LEU A 102 -6.29 15.82 -17.29
CA LEU A 102 -5.87 16.86 -16.35
C LEU A 102 -5.58 18.20 -17.04
N GLN A 103 -5.18 18.17 -18.32
CA GLN A 103 -4.94 19.35 -19.14
C GLN A 103 -6.22 19.89 -19.81
N GLY A 104 -7.37 19.23 -19.61
CA GLY A 104 -8.64 19.61 -20.23
C GLY A 104 -8.75 19.27 -21.72
N ALA A 105 -7.80 18.53 -22.27
CA ALA A 105 -7.80 18.11 -23.67
C ALA A 105 -8.75 16.91 -23.94
N ASN A 106 -9.11 16.15 -22.91
CA ASN A 106 -10.05 15.03 -22.98
C ASN A 106 -11.01 15.09 -21.78
N THR A 107 -12.16 15.73 -21.97
CA THR A 107 -13.18 15.90 -20.91
C THR A 107 -14.11 14.71 -20.77
N ASP A 108 -14.23 13.90 -21.81
CA ASP A 108 -15.13 12.75 -21.89
C ASP A 108 -14.44 11.42 -21.60
N TYR A 109 -13.48 11.39 -20.71
CA TYR A 109 -12.68 10.21 -20.40
C TYR A 109 -13.42 8.88 -20.64
N GLY A 110 -13.27 8.35 -21.85
CA GLY A 110 -13.98 7.17 -22.33
C GLY A 110 -13.35 5.86 -21.88
N SER A 111 -13.83 4.74 -22.42
CA SER A 111 -13.25 3.44 -22.10
C SER A 111 -11.81 3.31 -22.60
N ASN A 112 -10.90 2.94 -21.70
CA ASN A 112 -9.47 2.75 -22.00
C ASN A 112 -8.90 1.45 -21.41
N ILE A 113 -9.75 0.45 -21.22
CA ILE A 113 -9.32 -0.86 -20.71
C ILE A 113 -8.42 -1.51 -21.75
N LYS A 114 -7.24 -1.91 -21.33
CA LYS A 114 -6.25 -2.57 -22.18
C LYS A 114 -5.35 -3.52 -21.40
N LEU A 115 -4.69 -4.40 -22.12
CA LEU A 115 -3.58 -5.20 -21.60
C LEU A 115 -2.41 -4.23 -21.31
N ARG A 116 -2.06 -4.06 -20.03
CA ARG A 116 -1.00 -3.16 -19.57
C ARG A 116 0.35 -3.84 -19.50
N ALA A 117 0.35 -5.07 -19.00
CA ALA A 117 1.58 -5.83 -18.84
C ALA A 117 1.34 -7.33 -19.04
N VAL A 118 2.39 -8.02 -19.46
CA VAL A 118 2.49 -9.47 -19.43
C VAL A 118 3.77 -9.80 -18.69
N GLU A 119 3.67 -10.67 -17.69
CA GLU A 119 4.82 -11.17 -16.94
C GLU A 119 5.05 -12.63 -17.29
N ALA A 120 6.32 -12.98 -17.48
CA ALA A 120 6.80 -14.36 -17.50
C ALA A 120 8.02 -14.45 -16.58
N ARG A 121 7.93 -15.28 -15.54
CA ARG A 121 9.01 -15.49 -14.59
C ARG A 121 9.42 -16.95 -14.55
N LEU A 122 10.70 -17.19 -14.63
CA LEU A 122 11.32 -18.49 -14.41
C LEU A 122 12.26 -18.35 -13.22
N ALA A 123 12.07 -19.17 -12.20
CA ALA A 123 12.94 -19.23 -11.06
C ALA A 123 13.35 -20.67 -10.77
N TYR A 124 14.59 -20.86 -10.33
CA TYR A 124 15.10 -22.13 -9.83
C TYR A 124 15.67 -21.91 -8.44
N GLY A 125 15.31 -22.75 -7.50
CA GLY A 125 15.84 -22.70 -6.15
C GLY A 125 15.86 -24.07 -5.49
N ASP A 126 16.87 -24.32 -4.67
CA ASP A 126 16.86 -25.40 -3.69
C ASP A 126 16.13 -24.85 -2.43
N MET A 127 14.81 -25.04 -2.45
CA MET A 127 13.92 -24.50 -1.41
C MET A 127 13.67 -25.53 -0.31
N ARG A 128 14.67 -26.35 0.03
CA ARG A 128 14.54 -27.27 1.16
C ARG A 128 14.02 -26.52 2.36
N GLN A 129 12.97 -27.06 2.93
CA GLN A 129 12.35 -26.50 4.12
C GLN A 129 13.31 -26.67 5.31
N ASP A 130 14.25 -25.77 5.46
CA ASP A 130 14.97 -25.63 6.71
C ASP A 130 13.98 -25.01 7.71
N SER A 131 13.47 -25.87 8.59
CA SER A 131 12.59 -25.43 9.68
C SER A 131 13.39 -24.53 10.62
N TYR A 132 13.16 -23.22 10.53
CA TYR A 132 13.71 -22.27 11.45
C TYR A 132 12.90 -22.33 12.75
N ARG A 133 13.49 -22.80 13.84
CA ARG A 133 12.89 -22.73 15.16
C ARG A 133 12.98 -21.30 15.68
N TYR A 134 11.87 -20.58 15.60
CA TYR A 134 11.76 -19.31 16.28
C TYR A 134 11.68 -19.52 17.80
N ARG A 135 12.12 -18.53 18.56
CA ARG A 135 12.33 -18.55 20.04
C ARG A 135 11.10 -19.00 20.86
N LYS A 136 9.91 -19.09 20.29
CA LYS A 136 8.66 -19.52 20.93
C LYS A 136 8.07 -20.82 20.32
N GLY A 137 8.86 -21.62 19.65
CA GLY A 137 8.39 -22.92 19.14
C GLY A 137 7.60 -22.86 17.83
N ILE A 138 7.57 -21.73 17.15
CA ILE A 138 6.95 -21.59 15.83
C ILE A 138 7.95 -22.08 14.78
N ASN A 139 7.59 -23.12 14.04
CA ASN A 139 8.34 -23.56 12.88
C ASN A 139 7.96 -22.66 11.69
N ALA A 140 8.83 -21.72 11.34
CA ALA A 140 8.67 -20.91 10.13
C ALA A 140 9.70 -21.37 9.10
N SER A 141 9.26 -21.68 7.89
CA SER A 141 10.15 -21.84 6.75
C SER A 141 10.45 -20.46 6.17
N TRP A 142 11.72 -20.10 6.09
CA TRP A 142 12.15 -18.86 5.48
C TRP A 142 12.68 -19.14 4.07
N GLN A 143 12.13 -18.42 3.11
CA GLN A 143 12.56 -18.50 1.70
C GLN A 143 12.92 -17.10 1.21
N PRO A 144 14.17 -16.84 0.82
CA PRO A 144 14.62 -15.49 0.45
C PRO A 144 13.87 -14.89 -0.74
N LEU A 145 13.36 -15.74 -1.65
CA LEU A 145 12.60 -15.29 -2.82
C LEU A 145 11.14 -14.94 -2.52
N ASN A 146 10.65 -15.23 -1.31
CA ASN A 146 9.25 -15.04 -0.93
C ASN A 146 8.98 -13.68 -0.30
N ARG A 147 9.61 -12.63 -0.81
CA ARG A 147 9.41 -11.25 -0.33
C ARG A 147 8.86 -10.36 -1.45
N ASN A 148 7.89 -9.53 -1.09
CA ASN A 148 7.30 -8.51 -1.98
C ASN A 148 6.78 -9.11 -3.31
N ASN A 149 6.11 -10.24 -3.24
CA ASN A 149 5.62 -11.00 -4.40
C ASN A 149 4.14 -11.39 -4.27
N ASN A 150 3.36 -10.59 -3.59
CA ASN A 150 1.93 -10.82 -3.36
C ASN A 150 1.64 -12.19 -2.71
N GLY A 151 2.52 -12.61 -1.79
CA GLY A 151 2.35 -13.86 -1.04
C GLY A 151 2.58 -15.14 -1.85
N TYR A 152 3.09 -15.04 -3.06
CA TYR A 152 3.47 -16.24 -3.83
C TYR A 152 4.61 -16.97 -3.13
N ARG A 153 4.50 -18.28 -3.03
CA ARG A 153 5.54 -19.15 -2.47
C ARG A 153 6.19 -19.94 -3.59
N TYR A 154 7.51 -19.84 -3.71
CA TYR A 154 8.28 -20.68 -4.62
C TYR A 154 8.43 -22.06 -4.04
N GLY A 155 8.17 -23.09 -4.87
CA GLY A 155 8.45 -24.49 -4.57
C GLY A 155 9.90 -24.86 -4.85
N ASP A 156 10.28 -26.10 -4.49
CA ASP A 156 11.60 -26.64 -4.80
C ASP A 156 11.79 -26.86 -6.31
N GLY A 157 12.99 -26.59 -6.82
CA GLY A 157 13.35 -26.77 -8.22
C GLY A 157 12.88 -25.63 -9.13
N ILE A 158 12.24 -25.97 -10.25
CA ILE A 158 11.79 -25.03 -11.28
C ILE A 158 10.42 -24.49 -10.93
N ASN A 159 10.30 -23.15 -10.96
CA ASN A 159 9.05 -22.41 -10.81
C ASN A 159 8.79 -21.60 -12.07
N ILE A 160 7.62 -21.70 -12.64
CA ILE A 160 7.16 -20.93 -13.81
C ILE A 160 5.95 -20.13 -13.40
N ILE A 161 5.97 -18.83 -13.66
CA ILE A 161 4.86 -17.93 -13.39
C ILE A 161 4.57 -17.13 -14.65
N GLY A 162 3.31 -17.07 -15.04
CA GLY A 162 2.81 -16.19 -16.08
C GLY A 162 1.65 -15.36 -15.52
N ALA A 163 1.65 -14.06 -15.77
CA ALA A 163 0.56 -13.17 -15.40
C ALA A 163 0.30 -12.14 -16.49
N ALA A 164 -0.93 -11.60 -16.50
CA ALA A 164 -1.30 -10.54 -17.43
C ALA A 164 -2.13 -9.49 -16.68
N GLU A 165 -1.72 -8.24 -16.72
CA GLU A 165 -2.48 -7.12 -16.16
C GLU A 165 -3.40 -6.53 -17.22
N ILE A 166 -4.71 -6.54 -16.95
CA ILE A 166 -5.74 -5.90 -17.76
C ILE A 166 -6.39 -4.84 -16.88
N SER A 167 -6.18 -3.57 -17.19
CA SER A 167 -6.75 -2.49 -16.36
C SER A 167 -7.10 -1.26 -17.19
N GLY A 168 -7.96 -0.43 -16.61
CA GLY A 168 -8.38 0.83 -17.18
C GLY A 168 -9.72 1.32 -16.63
N SER A 169 -10.23 2.40 -17.18
CA SER A 169 -11.54 2.94 -16.86
C SER A 169 -12.55 2.58 -17.95
N LEU A 170 -13.78 2.28 -17.55
CA LEU A 170 -14.93 2.17 -18.47
C LEU A 170 -15.46 3.56 -18.85
N ASN A 171 -15.40 4.49 -17.91
CA ASN A 171 -15.73 5.90 -18.04
C ASN A 171 -15.07 6.67 -16.90
N LYS A 172 -15.34 7.97 -16.75
CA LYS A 172 -14.75 8.80 -15.69
C LYS A 172 -15.07 8.35 -14.25
N ASP A 173 -16.16 7.61 -14.04
CA ASP A 173 -16.67 7.25 -12.70
C ASP A 173 -16.41 5.77 -12.34
N LEU A 174 -15.94 4.95 -13.29
CA LEU A 174 -15.78 3.51 -13.09
C LEU A 174 -14.50 2.98 -13.73
N ALA A 175 -13.64 2.42 -12.93
CA ALA A 175 -12.42 1.74 -13.34
C ALA A 175 -12.40 0.28 -12.85
N LEU A 176 -11.57 -0.54 -13.48
CA LEU A 176 -11.38 -1.93 -13.11
C LEU A 176 -9.93 -2.38 -13.35
N SER A 177 -9.55 -3.43 -12.63
CA SER A 177 -8.31 -4.17 -12.85
C SER A 177 -8.57 -5.66 -12.71
N LEU A 178 -7.88 -6.46 -13.52
CA LEU A 178 -7.89 -7.92 -13.48
C LEU A 178 -6.50 -8.44 -13.82
N THR A 179 -5.91 -9.23 -12.93
CA THR A 179 -4.61 -9.88 -13.11
C THR A 179 -4.74 -11.39 -12.95
N PRO A 180 -5.12 -12.13 -14.02
CA PRO A 180 -5.01 -13.59 -14.03
C PRO A 180 -3.56 -13.99 -13.94
N ARG A 181 -3.29 -15.03 -13.15
CA ARG A 181 -1.98 -15.65 -12.97
C ARG A 181 -2.08 -17.14 -13.16
N PHE A 182 -1.10 -17.68 -13.88
CA PHE A 182 -0.79 -19.10 -13.93
C PHE A 182 0.55 -19.33 -13.25
N SER A 183 0.65 -20.40 -12.46
CA SER A 183 1.92 -20.80 -11.86
C SER A 183 2.08 -22.31 -11.91
N TYR A 184 3.34 -22.76 -11.99
CA TYR A 184 3.69 -24.17 -11.94
C TYR A 184 4.98 -24.33 -11.12
N ASP A 185 4.97 -25.27 -10.21
CA ASP A 185 6.14 -25.76 -9.50
C ASP A 185 5.99 -27.26 -9.21
N LYS A 186 7.08 -27.90 -8.76
CA LYS A 186 7.12 -29.33 -8.50
C LYS A 186 6.22 -29.75 -7.34
N ASP A 187 6.03 -28.87 -6.35
CA ASP A 187 5.35 -29.21 -5.09
C ASP A 187 3.83 -28.99 -5.20
N GLN A 188 3.42 -27.90 -5.85
CA GLN A 188 2.02 -27.49 -5.97
C GLN A 188 1.42 -27.83 -7.34
N HIS A 189 2.26 -28.27 -8.29
CA HIS A 189 1.88 -28.48 -9.68
C HIS A 189 1.33 -27.21 -10.34
N GLY A 190 0.41 -27.34 -11.31
CA GLY A 190 -0.18 -26.20 -12.00
C GLY A 190 -1.32 -25.58 -11.18
N ASP A 191 -1.27 -24.25 -11.02
CA ASP A 191 -2.36 -23.45 -10.42
C ASP A 191 -2.71 -22.29 -11.34
N ALA A 192 -4.02 -21.99 -11.44
CA ALA A 192 -4.54 -20.85 -12.16
C ALA A 192 -5.45 -20.04 -11.22
N SER A 193 -5.12 -18.79 -11.01
CA SER A 193 -5.80 -17.94 -10.05
C SER A 193 -5.93 -16.50 -10.54
N ILE A 194 -6.79 -15.74 -9.89
CA ILE A 194 -6.80 -14.28 -10.01
C ILE A 194 -5.93 -13.73 -8.90
N GLU A 195 -4.82 -13.11 -9.26
CA GLU A 195 -3.93 -12.46 -8.31
C GLU A 195 -4.57 -11.20 -7.75
N GLU A 196 -4.99 -10.29 -8.62
CA GLU A 196 -5.79 -9.11 -8.28
C GLU A 196 -6.99 -9.01 -9.22
N GLY A 197 -8.12 -8.53 -8.68
CA GLY A 197 -9.32 -8.30 -9.48
C GLY A 197 -10.30 -7.45 -8.69
N TYR A 198 -10.50 -6.19 -9.10
CA TYR A 198 -11.36 -5.24 -8.40
C TYR A 198 -12.03 -4.26 -9.36
N VAL A 199 -13.11 -3.67 -8.88
CA VAL A 199 -13.75 -2.50 -9.46
C VAL A 199 -13.60 -1.30 -8.53
N LYS A 200 -13.47 -0.11 -9.12
CA LYS A 200 -13.31 1.16 -8.43
C LYS A 200 -14.31 2.18 -8.95
N THR A 201 -15.02 2.83 -8.05
CA THR A 201 -15.94 3.92 -8.33
C THR A 201 -15.83 4.99 -7.25
N HIS A 202 -16.73 5.96 -7.22
CA HIS A 202 -16.73 7.00 -6.19
C HIS A 202 -18.13 7.39 -5.70
N LEU A 203 -18.15 7.96 -4.52
CA LEU A 203 -19.31 8.65 -3.96
C LEU A 203 -18.83 10.00 -3.40
N GLY A 204 -19.09 11.06 -4.16
CA GLY A 204 -18.51 12.37 -3.87
C GLY A 204 -16.98 12.32 -3.89
N VAL A 205 -16.35 12.73 -2.81
CA VAL A 205 -14.87 12.74 -2.66
C VAL A 205 -14.29 11.38 -2.25
N TRP A 206 -15.13 10.38 -1.96
CA TRP A 206 -14.71 9.06 -1.53
C TRP A 206 -14.60 8.10 -2.71
N GLY A 207 -13.43 7.53 -2.90
CA GLY A 207 -13.23 6.36 -3.75
C GLY A 207 -13.70 5.10 -3.03
N ILE A 208 -14.37 4.23 -3.76
CA ILE A 208 -14.89 2.94 -3.30
C ILE A 208 -14.28 1.86 -4.20
N GLU A 209 -13.57 0.93 -3.59
CA GLU A 209 -12.94 -0.19 -4.30
C GLU A 209 -13.46 -1.51 -3.72
N LEU A 210 -13.92 -2.41 -4.58
CA LEU A 210 -14.42 -3.73 -4.19
C LEU A 210 -13.74 -4.81 -5.01
N GLY A 211 -13.11 -5.76 -4.35
CA GLY A 211 -12.48 -6.92 -4.98
C GLY A 211 -11.17 -7.31 -4.32
N LYS A 212 -10.45 -8.22 -4.98
CA LYS A 212 -9.18 -8.76 -4.51
C LYS A 212 -8.04 -7.80 -4.89
N GLN A 213 -7.34 -7.27 -3.90
CA GLN A 213 -6.28 -6.29 -4.10
C GLN A 213 -5.23 -6.32 -3.01
N ALA A 214 -4.02 -5.89 -3.34
CA ALA A 214 -2.93 -5.70 -2.40
C ALA A 214 -2.96 -4.27 -1.83
N VAL A 215 -2.49 -4.13 -0.58
CA VAL A 215 -2.32 -2.84 0.10
C VAL A 215 -0.98 -2.84 0.81
N GLN A 216 -0.27 -1.73 0.72
CA GLN A 216 0.98 -1.51 1.46
C GLN A 216 0.93 -0.17 2.17
N TRP A 217 1.25 -0.17 3.47
CA TRP A 217 1.27 1.01 4.32
C TRP A 217 2.66 1.28 4.89
N GLY A 218 3.08 2.54 4.80
CA GLY A 218 4.39 2.97 5.24
C GLY A 218 5.53 2.71 4.24
N LYS A 219 6.68 3.36 4.47
CA LYS A 219 7.92 3.13 3.67
C LYS A 219 8.60 1.82 4.04
N ALA A 220 8.58 1.45 5.32
CA ALA A 220 9.01 0.17 5.86
C ALA A 220 7.76 -0.55 6.40
N PRO A 221 6.96 -1.20 5.54
CA PRO A 221 5.65 -1.72 5.89
C PRO A 221 5.77 -2.89 6.87
N PHE A 222 4.96 -2.87 7.91
CA PHE A 222 4.88 -3.93 8.90
C PHE A 222 3.50 -4.58 8.95
N ALA A 223 2.44 -3.79 9.22
CA ALA A 223 1.08 -4.33 9.37
C ALA A 223 0.45 -4.73 8.03
N MET A 224 0.64 -3.91 6.99
CA MET A 224 0.13 -4.17 5.64
C MET A 224 1.25 -4.06 4.62
N SER A 225 1.51 -5.16 3.90
CA SER A 225 2.55 -5.22 2.88
C SER A 225 2.18 -6.17 1.75
N ASN A 226 2.88 -6.08 0.63
CA ASN A 226 2.77 -7.03 -0.47
C ASN A 226 3.56 -8.36 -0.24
N ASN A 227 3.95 -8.64 0.99
CA ASN A 227 4.38 -9.99 1.40
C ASN A 227 3.19 -10.94 1.60
N ALA A 228 2.01 -10.41 1.81
CA ALA A 228 0.78 -11.18 1.94
C ALA A 228 0.06 -11.31 0.60
N THR A 229 -0.69 -12.38 0.43
CA THR A 229 -1.61 -12.56 -0.70
C THR A 229 -2.63 -11.42 -0.72
N PRO A 230 -2.93 -10.83 -1.90
CA PRO A 230 -3.99 -9.85 -2.03
C PRO A 230 -5.31 -10.32 -1.44
N GLN A 231 -6.00 -9.45 -0.71
CA GLN A 231 -7.22 -9.78 0.02
C GLN A 231 -8.45 -9.28 -0.73
N THR A 232 -9.54 -10.04 -0.69
CA THR A 232 -10.85 -9.56 -1.14
C THR A 232 -11.38 -8.59 -0.09
N MET A 233 -11.53 -7.32 -0.46
CA MET A 233 -11.90 -6.26 0.48
C MET A 233 -12.84 -5.23 -0.14
N LEU A 234 -13.57 -4.56 0.73
CA LEU A 234 -14.16 -3.25 0.46
C LEU A 234 -13.19 -2.20 1.00
N LYS A 235 -12.71 -1.30 0.15
CA LYS A 235 -11.80 -0.22 0.51
C LYS A 235 -12.44 1.13 0.22
N LEU A 236 -12.28 2.06 1.14
CA LEU A 236 -12.68 3.44 1.05
C LEU A 236 -11.45 4.33 1.21
N ASN A 237 -11.27 5.29 0.33
CA ASN A 237 -10.17 6.25 0.42
C ASN A 237 -10.62 7.62 -0.09
N LEU A 238 -9.98 8.67 0.34
CA LEU A 238 -10.14 9.95 -0.33
C LEU A 238 -9.51 9.88 -1.71
N LEU A 239 -10.25 10.31 -2.74
CA LEU A 239 -9.73 10.37 -4.12
C LEU A 239 -8.63 11.43 -4.26
N GLU A 240 -8.71 12.48 -3.44
CA GLU A 240 -7.69 13.51 -3.32
C GLU A 240 -7.46 13.81 -1.83
N PRO A 241 -6.21 14.06 -1.40
CA PRO A 241 -5.94 14.49 -0.05
C PRO A 241 -6.71 15.77 0.28
N HIS A 242 -7.37 15.80 1.42
CA HIS A 242 -8.03 16.99 1.91
C HIS A 242 -7.02 18.02 2.42
N THR A 243 -7.12 19.28 1.98
CA THR A 243 -6.25 20.36 2.42
C THR A 243 -6.94 21.20 3.50
N PHE A 244 -6.29 21.39 4.63
CA PHE A 244 -6.76 22.23 5.73
C PHE A 244 -6.25 23.66 5.56
N ASP A 245 -6.95 24.47 4.79
CA ASP A 245 -6.51 25.86 4.50
C ASP A 245 -6.80 26.83 5.63
N ASN A 246 -7.79 26.53 6.48
CA ASN A 246 -8.34 27.45 7.49
C ASN A 246 -8.54 26.79 8.85
N GLY A 247 -8.62 27.59 9.89
CA GLY A 247 -8.97 27.20 11.25
C GLY A 247 -7.83 26.52 12.00
N PHE A 248 -8.21 25.90 13.13
CA PHE A 248 -7.26 25.26 14.06
C PHE A 248 -6.50 24.09 13.41
N LEU A 249 -7.10 23.38 12.45
CA LEU A 249 -6.48 22.20 11.81
C LEU A 249 -5.49 22.55 10.70
N LYS A 250 -5.29 23.82 10.38
CA LYS A 250 -4.35 24.26 9.33
C LYS A 250 -2.93 23.69 9.51
N PHE A 251 -2.51 23.44 10.74
CA PHE A 251 -1.19 22.86 11.04
C PHE A 251 -1.02 21.42 10.51
N LEU A 252 -2.12 20.71 10.20
CA LEU A 252 -2.08 19.38 9.60
C LEU A 252 -1.70 19.42 8.11
N GLY A 253 -1.84 20.59 7.45
CA GLY A 253 -1.56 20.74 6.04
C GLY A 253 -2.54 19.93 5.17
N LYS A 254 -2.12 18.77 4.69
CA LYS A 254 -2.97 17.85 3.93
C LYS A 254 -3.16 16.55 4.68
N ALA A 255 -4.33 15.93 4.51
CA ALA A 255 -4.60 14.60 5.05
C ALA A 255 -5.24 13.68 4.01
N ASN A 256 -4.87 12.42 4.04
CA ASN A 256 -5.52 11.35 3.30
C ASN A 256 -6.02 10.28 4.27
N VAL A 257 -7.11 9.61 3.93
CA VAL A 257 -7.72 8.56 4.75
C VAL A 257 -7.92 7.34 3.89
N ASN A 258 -7.55 6.19 4.42
CA ASN A 258 -7.77 4.89 3.81
C ASN A 258 -8.37 3.94 4.85
N VAL A 259 -9.47 3.28 4.50
CA VAL A 259 -10.15 2.30 5.34
C VAL A 259 -10.46 1.09 4.49
N PHE A 260 -10.19 -0.10 5.00
CA PHE A 260 -10.63 -1.32 4.33
C PHE A 260 -11.23 -2.32 5.30
N TYR A 261 -12.16 -3.11 4.80
CA TYR A 261 -12.69 -4.30 5.46
C TYR A 261 -12.53 -5.52 4.56
N SER A 262 -12.00 -6.59 5.12
CA SER A 262 -11.81 -7.88 4.46
C SER A 262 -12.29 -9.02 5.35
N ARG A 263 -12.56 -10.18 4.76
CA ARG A 263 -12.68 -11.45 5.48
C ARG A 263 -11.55 -12.36 5.06
N LEU A 264 -10.87 -12.89 6.06
CA LEU A 264 -9.78 -13.83 5.87
C LEU A 264 -10.33 -15.21 5.48
N GLU A 265 -9.45 -16.09 5.07
CA GLU A 265 -9.81 -17.43 4.60
C GLU A 265 -10.54 -18.29 5.65
N GLY A 266 -11.36 -19.24 5.17
CA GLY A 266 -12.18 -20.11 6.01
C GLY A 266 -11.48 -21.37 6.55
N ASN A 267 -10.17 -21.49 6.35
CA ASN A 267 -9.39 -22.64 6.80
C ASN A 267 -8.12 -22.20 7.55
N ARG A 268 -8.18 -21.10 8.27
CA ARG A 268 -7.06 -20.57 9.04
C ARG A 268 -6.60 -21.51 10.15
N ALA A 269 -7.56 -22.06 10.91
CA ALA A 269 -7.26 -23.01 11.99
C ALA A 269 -6.55 -24.26 11.46
N ASP A 270 -7.03 -24.83 10.36
CA ASP A 270 -6.41 -25.99 9.71
C ASP A 270 -5.02 -25.70 9.18
N LYS A 271 -4.84 -24.54 8.53
CA LYS A 271 -3.53 -24.09 8.06
C LYS A 271 -2.55 -23.88 9.20
N ALA A 272 -2.99 -23.25 10.28
CA ALA A 272 -2.18 -23.03 11.46
C ALA A 272 -1.80 -24.35 12.14
N HIS A 273 -2.72 -25.30 12.24
CA HIS A 273 -2.45 -26.64 12.73
C HIS A 273 -1.41 -27.36 11.86
N THR A 274 -1.60 -27.36 10.55
CA THR A 274 -0.67 -27.99 9.61
C THR A 274 0.73 -27.33 9.65
N ALA A 275 0.77 -26.01 9.86
CA ALA A 275 2.04 -25.28 10.02
C ALA A 275 2.68 -25.45 11.39
N GLY A 276 2.07 -26.21 12.30
CA GLY A 276 2.61 -26.47 13.65
C GLY A 276 2.58 -25.26 14.58
N ILE A 277 1.67 -24.31 14.33
CA ILE A 277 1.50 -23.12 15.18
C ILE A 277 0.92 -23.55 16.52
N ALA A 278 1.64 -23.22 17.60
CA ALA A 278 1.11 -23.41 18.95
C ALA A 278 -0.17 -22.56 19.12
N ASN A 279 -1.17 -23.08 19.79
CA ASN A 279 -2.48 -22.42 19.97
C ASN A 279 -3.28 -22.21 18.68
N TRP A 280 -3.10 -23.06 17.67
CA TRP A 280 -3.85 -23.02 16.41
C TRP A 280 -5.38 -23.00 16.63
N GLN A 281 -5.88 -23.52 17.74
CA GLN A 281 -7.30 -23.50 18.10
C GLN A 281 -7.84 -22.07 18.32
N ARG A 282 -6.96 -21.09 18.55
CA ARG A 282 -7.32 -19.67 18.66
C ARG A 282 -7.50 -19.00 17.30
N GLU A 283 -6.94 -19.59 16.24
CA GLU A 283 -7.15 -19.09 14.89
C GLU A 283 -8.61 -19.23 14.48
N LYS A 284 -9.17 -18.19 13.94
CA LYS A 284 -10.58 -18.14 13.56
C LYS A 284 -10.74 -18.15 12.06
N ASP A 285 -11.51 -19.11 11.58
CA ASP A 285 -11.95 -19.16 10.21
C ASP A 285 -12.85 -17.97 9.90
N HIS A 286 -12.67 -17.40 8.70
CA HIS A 286 -13.41 -16.22 8.24
C HIS A 286 -13.30 -15.00 9.16
N ALA A 287 -12.20 -14.83 9.89
CA ALA A 287 -11.98 -13.66 10.71
C ALA A 287 -12.11 -12.37 9.88
N GLY A 288 -12.74 -11.35 10.44
CA GLY A 288 -12.76 -10.01 9.87
C GLY A 288 -11.38 -9.36 10.01
N LEU A 289 -10.97 -8.62 9.00
CA LEU A 289 -9.79 -7.78 9.04
C LEU A 289 -10.20 -6.36 8.66
N LEU A 290 -9.96 -5.41 9.55
CA LEU A 290 -10.28 -4.02 9.35
C LEU A 290 -9.01 -3.20 9.50
N GLY A 291 -8.70 -2.42 8.48
CA GLY A 291 -7.58 -1.50 8.50
C GLY A 291 -8.05 -0.07 8.36
N VAL A 292 -7.41 0.82 9.12
CA VAL A 292 -7.62 2.27 9.03
C VAL A 292 -6.26 2.94 9.05
N ARG A 293 -6.04 3.85 8.08
CA ARG A 293 -4.85 4.67 8.01
C ARG A 293 -5.19 6.11 7.70
N VAL A 294 -4.47 7.02 8.36
CA VAL A 294 -4.50 8.46 8.07
C VAL A 294 -3.07 8.90 7.79
N ASP A 295 -2.85 9.48 6.62
CA ASP A 295 -1.61 10.17 6.27
C ASP A 295 -1.81 11.67 6.45
N ILE A 296 -0.86 12.34 7.09
CA ILE A 296 -0.84 13.77 7.37
C ILE A 296 0.43 14.35 6.79
N VAL A 297 0.31 15.44 6.04
CA VAL A 297 1.43 16.14 5.39
C VAL A 297 1.43 17.60 5.85
N PRO A 298 2.00 17.89 7.04
CA PRO A 298 2.01 19.23 7.60
C PRO A 298 2.84 20.22 6.77
N THR A 299 3.86 19.74 6.11
CA THR A 299 4.74 20.53 5.22
C THR A 299 5.19 19.69 4.03
N ASP A 300 5.68 20.31 2.98
CA ASP A 300 6.23 19.63 1.80
C ASP A 300 7.31 18.57 2.13
N ASN A 301 7.94 18.70 3.28
CA ASN A 301 9.07 17.85 3.68
C ASN A 301 8.72 16.80 4.75
N LEU A 302 7.61 16.98 5.47
CA LEU A 302 7.21 16.12 6.59
C LEU A 302 5.92 15.36 6.26
N SER A 303 5.94 14.06 6.42
CA SER A 303 4.78 13.20 6.31
C SER A 303 4.71 12.27 7.53
N LEU A 304 3.51 12.12 8.07
CA LEU A 304 3.18 11.29 9.23
C LEU A 304 2.09 10.31 8.82
N GLY A 305 2.24 9.04 9.20
CA GLY A 305 1.22 8.02 9.05
C GLY A 305 0.75 7.53 10.41
N LEU A 306 -0.55 7.37 10.56
CA LEU A 306 -1.18 6.75 11.73
C LEU A 306 -2.02 5.59 11.22
N GLU A 307 -1.79 4.38 11.74
CA GLU A 307 -2.54 3.22 11.26
C GLU A 307 -2.94 2.25 12.37
N ARG A 308 -4.00 1.54 12.12
CA ARG A 308 -4.44 0.40 12.93
C ARG A 308 -4.99 -0.67 12.03
N VAL A 309 -4.59 -1.91 12.29
CA VAL A 309 -5.14 -3.10 11.66
C VAL A 309 -5.66 -4.01 12.75
N SER A 310 -6.93 -4.38 12.66
CA SER A 310 -7.62 -5.20 13.65
C SER A 310 -8.14 -6.47 13.00
N MET A 311 -7.79 -7.61 13.57
CA MET A 311 -8.37 -8.92 13.23
C MET A 311 -9.38 -9.30 14.31
N PHE A 312 -10.59 -9.74 13.93
CA PHE A 312 -11.67 -10.05 14.87
C PHE A 312 -12.64 -11.11 14.34
N LYS A 313 -13.27 -11.83 15.26
CA LYS A 313 -14.30 -12.82 14.90
C LYS A 313 -15.60 -12.15 14.48
N SER A 314 -16.04 -11.12 15.20
CA SER A 314 -17.26 -10.38 14.91
C SER A 314 -17.06 -8.89 15.19
N LEU A 315 -17.53 -8.03 14.27
CA LEU A 315 -17.49 -6.58 14.46
C LEU A 315 -18.47 -6.19 15.59
N ASN A 316 -17.96 -5.49 16.60
CA ASN A 316 -18.75 -5.02 17.74
C ASN A 316 -18.27 -3.62 18.20
N LYS A 317 -18.97 -3.06 19.21
CA LYS A 317 -18.67 -1.74 19.76
C LYS A 317 -17.25 -1.59 20.36
N HIS A 318 -16.65 -2.70 20.83
CA HIS A 318 -15.33 -2.70 21.44
C HIS A 318 -14.24 -2.31 20.43
N TRP A 319 -14.43 -2.68 19.17
CA TRP A 319 -13.53 -2.23 18.11
C TRP A 319 -13.50 -0.69 17.99
N ILE A 320 -14.69 -0.03 18.00
CA ILE A 320 -14.81 1.41 17.89
C ILE A 320 -14.27 2.13 19.13
N LEU A 321 -14.53 1.59 20.31
CA LEU A 321 -14.15 2.21 21.58
C LEU A 321 -12.71 1.93 21.99
N GLY A 322 -12.02 0.99 21.31
CA GLY A 322 -10.67 0.56 21.69
C GLY A 322 -10.64 -0.12 23.05
N ASP A 323 -11.74 -0.71 23.44
CA ASP A 323 -11.94 -1.41 24.70
C ASP A 323 -11.81 -2.90 24.39
N ASN A 324 -10.66 -3.46 24.65
CA ASN A 324 -10.46 -4.90 24.56
C ASN A 324 -11.25 -5.52 25.71
N ALA A 325 -12.36 -6.15 25.40
CA ALA A 325 -13.05 -6.94 26.40
C ALA A 325 -12.06 -8.01 26.89
N GLU A 326 -11.77 -7.99 28.15
CA GLU A 326 -10.72 -8.76 28.84
C GLU A 326 -10.75 -10.29 28.64
N SER A 327 -11.75 -10.80 27.94
CA SER A 327 -11.95 -12.23 27.78
C SER A 327 -11.86 -12.73 26.35
N ASP A 328 -11.54 -11.86 25.37
CA ASP A 328 -11.72 -12.25 23.98
C ASP A 328 -10.37 -12.49 23.28
N ASP A 329 -9.79 -13.69 23.46
CA ASP A 329 -8.72 -14.26 22.65
C ASP A 329 -8.99 -14.24 21.12
N GLN A 330 -10.06 -13.56 20.69
CA GLN A 330 -10.55 -13.49 19.32
C GLN A 330 -10.22 -12.18 18.62
N TRP A 331 -9.47 -11.30 19.29
CA TRP A 331 -9.02 -10.03 18.78
C TRP A 331 -7.50 -9.99 18.70
N ASN A 332 -7.01 -9.39 17.62
CA ASN A 332 -5.62 -9.00 17.53
C ASN A 332 -5.52 -7.63 16.84
N ASP A 333 -4.84 -6.70 17.48
CA ASP A 333 -4.70 -5.34 17.03
C ASP A 333 -3.23 -4.97 16.88
N ILE A 334 -2.88 -4.41 15.72
CA ILE A 334 -1.59 -3.77 15.48
C ILE A 334 -1.86 -2.30 15.24
N GLY A 335 -1.26 -1.43 16.05
CA GLY A 335 -1.28 0.02 15.86
C GLY A 335 0.11 0.53 15.49
N GLY A 336 0.19 1.49 14.58
CA GLY A 336 1.47 2.01 14.12
C GLY A 336 1.49 3.51 13.87
N ILE A 337 2.69 4.06 13.98
CA ILE A 337 3.02 5.41 13.57
C ILE A 337 4.24 5.33 12.68
N ASP A 338 4.20 5.99 11.54
CA ASP A 338 5.37 6.19 10.70
C ASP A 338 5.61 7.68 10.42
N LEU A 339 6.87 8.02 10.19
CA LEU A 339 7.33 9.36 9.93
C LEU A 339 8.32 9.34 8.79
N ARG A 340 8.22 10.33 7.93
CA ARG A 340 9.21 10.59 6.91
C ARG A 340 9.54 12.08 6.88
N TYR A 341 10.83 12.38 6.84
CA TYR A 341 11.33 13.73 6.64
C TYR A 341 12.29 13.78 5.47
N ARG A 342 12.10 14.73 4.58
CA ARG A 342 12.95 14.94 3.40
C ARG A 342 13.84 16.16 3.59
N PHE A 343 15.15 15.91 3.60
CA PHE A 343 16.18 16.93 3.41
C PHE A 343 16.59 17.00 1.95
N PRO A 344 17.27 18.07 1.50
CA PRO A 344 17.90 18.09 0.18
C PRO A 344 18.87 16.91 0.00
N GLY A 345 18.56 16.01 -0.93
CA GLY A 345 19.43 14.86 -1.25
C GLY A 345 19.35 13.66 -0.30
N VAL A 346 18.52 13.71 0.78
CA VAL A 346 18.35 12.56 1.68
C VAL A 346 16.95 12.54 2.28
N GLN A 347 16.38 11.35 2.44
CA GLN A 347 15.14 11.14 3.20
C GLN A 347 15.45 10.28 4.43
N LEU A 348 14.96 10.72 5.56
CA LEU A 348 14.91 9.92 6.79
C LEU A 348 13.48 9.42 6.99
N TYR A 349 13.34 8.18 7.39
CA TYR A 349 12.03 7.63 7.73
C TYR A 349 12.15 6.61 8.86
N GLY A 350 11.06 6.41 9.56
CA GLY A 350 10.99 5.41 10.62
C GLY A 350 9.57 5.06 10.93
N SER A 351 9.39 3.91 11.55
CA SER A 351 8.09 3.42 12.00
C SER A 351 8.19 2.77 13.36
N LEU A 352 7.13 2.88 14.12
CA LEU A 352 6.93 2.22 15.39
C LEU A 352 5.55 1.57 15.39
N TYR A 353 5.53 0.25 15.57
CA TYR A 353 4.31 -0.54 15.67
C TYR A 353 4.24 -1.17 17.03
N GLY A 354 3.04 -1.33 17.53
CA GLY A 354 2.79 -2.01 18.79
C GLY A 354 1.67 -3.01 18.67
N GLU A 355 1.86 -4.16 19.30
CA GLU A 355 0.91 -5.25 19.46
C GLU A 355 0.78 -5.53 20.94
N ASP A 356 -0.37 -6.06 21.37
CA ASP A 356 -0.74 -6.31 22.74
C ASP A 356 -0.66 -5.09 23.69
N GLN A 357 -1.57 -4.97 24.62
CA GLN A 357 -1.61 -3.83 25.54
C GLN A 357 -1.37 -4.26 26.98
N ALA A 358 -0.37 -3.64 27.61
CA ALA A 358 -0.19 -3.68 29.05
C ALA A 358 -0.29 -2.25 29.58
N GLY A 359 -1.33 -1.93 30.35
CA GLY A 359 -1.50 -0.61 30.97
C GLY A 359 -1.67 0.56 30.00
N GLY A 360 -2.26 0.33 28.82
CA GLY A 360 -2.55 1.36 27.81
C GLY A 360 -1.42 1.64 26.83
N PHE A 361 -0.27 1.01 26.96
CA PHE A 361 0.83 1.04 26.01
C PHE A 361 1.07 -0.37 25.43
N PRO A 362 1.51 -0.47 24.15
CA PRO A 362 1.89 -1.75 23.59
C PRO A 362 3.01 -2.42 24.39
N SER A 363 2.88 -3.72 24.66
CA SER A 363 3.91 -4.51 25.35
C SER A 363 4.93 -5.12 24.40
N GLU A 364 4.52 -5.39 23.15
CA GLU A 364 5.39 -5.86 22.09
C GLU A 364 5.55 -4.76 21.03
N HIS A 365 6.78 -4.53 20.58
CA HIS A 365 7.09 -3.45 19.65
C HIS A 365 7.89 -3.95 18.46
N ALA A 366 7.50 -3.50 17.26
CA ALA A 366 8.34 -3.52 16.07
C ALA A 366 8.72 -2.09 15.67
N ARG A 367 9.96 -1.88 15.30
CA ARG A 367 10.46 -0.57 14.92
C ARG A 367 11.42 -0.69 13.75
N SER A 368 11.36 0.28 12.88
CA SER A 368 12.32 0.43 11.80
C SER A 368 12.79 1.87 11.68
N VAL A 369 14.00 2.03 11.22
CA VAL A 369 14.58 3.32 10.86
C VAL A 369 15.31 3.15 9.55
N GLY A 370 15.16 4.12 8.64
CA GLY A 370 15.82 4.08 7.35
C GLY A 370 16.30 5.43 6.87
N VAL A 371 17.29 5.38 6.00
CA VAL A 371 17.79 6.52 5.25
C VAL A 371 17.84 6.17 3.76
N TYR A 372 17.36 7.08 2.94
CA TYR A 372 17.37 6.96 1.50
C TYR A 372 18.11 8.13 0.87
N PHE A 373 19.16 7.82 0.12
CA PHE A 373 19.88 8.76 -0.73
C PHE A 373 19.44 8.54 -2.17
N PRO A 374 18.61 9.41 -2.73
CA PRO A 374 18.05 9.23 -4.09
C PRO A 374 19.10 9.34 -5.17
N GLN A 375 20.23 9.98 -4.86
CA GLN A 375 21.42 10.08 -5.73
C GLN A 375 22.66 10.05 -4.87
N LEU A 376 23.39 8.94 -4.91
CA LEU A 376 24.56 8.73 -4.05
C LEU A 376 25.78 9.52 -4.54
N PHE A 377 26.00 9.55 -5.86
CA PHE A 377 27.09 10.28 -6.50
C PHE A 377 26.51 11.38 -7.38
N GLY A 378 27.15 12.53 -7.41
CA GLY A 378 26.73 13.65 -8.25
C GLY A 378 26.80 13.35 -9.75
N GLY A 379 26.32 14.27 -10.59
CA GLY A 379 26.29 14.14 -12.05
C GLY A 379 25.14 13.31 -12.56
N ASP A 380 25.37 12.54 -13.64
CA ASP A 380 24.36 11.72 -14.31
C ASP A 380 24.25 10.29 -13.74
N GLY A 381 24.87 10.03 -12.58
CA GLY A 381 24.83 8.72 -11.94
C GLY A 381 23.43 8.35 -11.42
N SER A 382 22.96 7.15 -11.78
CA SER A 382 21.63 6.64 -11.36
C SER A 382 21.64 5.92 -10.01
N TRP A 383 22.78 5.86 -9.34
CA TRP A 383 22.96 5.14 -8.08
C TRP A 383 22.18 5.78 -6.96
N ASP A 384 21.41 4.97 -6.25
CA ASP A 384 20.78 5.32 -5.00
C ASP A 384 21.14 4.32 -3.91
N LEU A 385 21.03 4.74 -2.67
CA LEU A 385 21.32 3.90 -1.50
C LEU A 385 20.16 4.00 -0.53
N ARG A 386 19.67 2.84 -0.10
CA ARG A 386 18.72 2.71 1.00
C ARG A 386 19.32 1.82 2.07
N LEU A 387 19.38 2.35 3.29
CA LEU A 387 19.80 1.60 4.46
C LEU A 387 18.62 1.54 5.43
N GLU A 388 18.31 0.36 5.91
CA GLU A 388 17.21 0.13 6.84
C GLU A 388 17.71 -0.76 8.00
N LEU A 389 17.26 -0.43 9.20
CA LEU A 389 17.44 -1.21 10.41
C LEU A 389 16.06 -1.47 11.01
N SER A 390 15.74 -2.73 11.29
CA SER A 390 14.49 -3.19 11.90
C SER A 390 14.71 -4.26 12.95
#